data_821073b2f2bd240bdeba824df7322645
#
_entry.id   821073b2f2bd240bdeba824df7322645
#
_cell.length_a   1.000
_cell.length_b   1.000
_cell.length_c   1.000
_cell.angle_alpha   90.00
_cell.angle_beta   90.00
_cell.angle_gamma   90.00
#
_symmetry.space_group_name_H-M   'P 1'
#
loop_
_entity.id
_entity.type
_entity.pdbx_description
1 polymer ?
#
loop_
_entity_poly.entity_id
_entity_poly.type
_entity_poly.pdbx_seq_one_letter_code
_entity_poly.pdbx_strand_id
1 'polypeptide(L)' 'MFFKMTEITKDMKIGEILDAHRELAPYFLEMGMHCLGCPSARNESVAQACMVHGVNADELIAKMNAALANA' A
#
# COMPACT_ATOMS: atom_id res chain seq x y z
N MET A 1 24.01 -0.74 12.74
CA MET A 1 23.02 -0.13 12.11
C MET A 1 22.11 -1.04 11.40
N PHE A 2 21.03 -0.66 11.06
CA PHE A 2 20.16 -1.46 10.38
C PHE A 2 19.33 -0.65 9.53
N PHE A 3 18.58 -1.29 8.71
CA PHE A 3 17.84 -0.57 7.79
C PHE A 3 16.46 -1.08 7.77
N LYS A 4 15.58 -0.37 7.18
CA LYS A 4 14.22 -0.75 7.13
C LYS A 4 14.01 -1.67 6.00
N MET A 5 13.67 -2.87 6.33
CA MET A 5 13.38 -3.84 5.33
C MET A 5 11.97 -3.78 4.85
N THR A 6 11.16 -2.94 5.51
CA THR A 6 9.73 -2.94 5.25
C THR A 6 9.24 -1.66 4.65
N GLU A 7 10.12 -0.87 4.09
CA GLU A 7 9.69 0.38 3.50
C GLU A 7 8.82 0.12 2.27
N ILE A 8 7.67 0.78 2.23
CA ILE A 8 6.73 0.65 1.14
C ILE A 8 7.14 1.58 0.01
N THR A 9 7.08 1.09 -1.22
CA THR A 9 7.37 1.91 -2.39
C THR A 9 6.21 1.82 -3.36
N LYS A 10 6.17 2.77 -4.29
CA LYS A 10 5.07 2.84 -5.26
C LYS A 10 5.05 1.67 -6.22
N ASP A 11 6.18 1.04 -6.42
CA ASP A 11 6.28 -0.07 -7.37
C ASP A 11 5.85 -1.40 -6.79
N MET A 12 5.66 -1.47 -5.50
CA MET A 12 5.25 -2.70 -4.85
C MET A 12 3.81 -3.01 -5.21
N LYS A 13 3.52 -4.30 -5.34
CA LYS A 13 2.15 -4.73 -5.58
C LYS A 13 1.38 -4.74 -4.28
N ILE A 14 0.12 -4.38 -4.39
CA ILE A 14 -0.75 -4.29 -3.21
C ILE A 14 -0.81 -5.63 -2.48
N GLY A 15 -0.89 -6.73 -3.24
CA GLY A 15 -0.92 -8.05 -2.62
C GLY A 15 0.32 -8.34 -1.79
N GLU A 16 1.47 -7.94 -2.28
CA GLU A 16 2.72 -8.13 -1.54
C GLU A 16 2.72 -7.34 -0.26
N ILE A 17 2.24 -6.10 -0.32
CA ILE A 17 2.17 -5.26 0.86
C ILE A 17 1.23 -5.85 1.89
N LEU A 18 0.06 -6.29 1.46
CA LEU A 18 -0.93 -6.83 2.38
C LEU A 18 -0.49 -8.16 2.99
N ASP A 19 0.24 -8.96 2.23
CA ASP A 19 0.74 -10.22 2.78
C ASP A 19 1.78 -9.97 3.86
N ALA A 20 2.59 -8.93 3.71
CA ALA A 20 3.60 -8.59 4.70
C ALA A 20 3.06 -7.74 5.83
N HIS A 21 2.09 -6.87 5.54
CA HIS A 21 1.60 -5.88 6.49
C HIS A 21 0.09 -5.75 6.38
N ARG A 22 -0.64 -6.70 6.97
CA ARG A 22 -2.10 -6.71 6.88
C ARG A 22 -2.73 -5.49 7.53
N GLU A 23 -2.04 -4.90 8.48
CA GLU A 23 -2.53 -3.71 9.16
C GLU A 23 -2.66 -2.50 8.23
N LEU A 24 -2.09 -2.57 7.03
CA LEU A 24 -2.20 -1.49 6.07
C LEU A 24 -3.45 -1.56 5.21
N ALA A 25 -4.25 -2.62 5.35
CA ALA A 25 -5.47 -2.75 4.55
C ALA A 25 -6.39 -1.53 4.64
N PRO A 26 -6.61 -0.92 5.82
CA PRO A 26 -7.49 0.25 5.89
C PRO A 26 -7.06 1.40 4.99
N TYR A 27 -5.77 1.55 4.74
CA TYR A 27 -5.30 2.63 3.87
C TYR A 27 -5.80 2.45 2.45
N PHE A 28 -5.82 1.20 1.98
CA PHE A 28 -6.33 0.92 0.63
C PHE A 28 -7.83 1.01 0.56
N LEU A 29 -8.52 0.62 1.63
CA LEU A 29 -9.97 0.73 1.66
C LEU A 29 -10.41 2.18 1.66
N GLU A 30 -9.69 3.05 2.35
CA GLU A 30 -10.02 4.47 2.39
C GLU A 30 -9.89 5.13 1.03
N MET A 31 -9.00 4.65 0.20
CA MET A 31 -8.83 5.26 -1.11
C MET A 31 -9.87 4.78 -2.12
N GLY A 32 -10.74 3.88 -1.71
CA GLY A 32 -11.84 3.45 -2.56
C GLY A 32 -11.73 2.04 -3.11
N MET A 33 -10.73 1.29 -2.70
CA MET A 33 -10.62 -0.09 -3.13
C MET A 33 -11.55 -0.94 -2.29
N HIS A 34 -12.38 -1.74 -2.94
CA HIS A 34 -13.40 -2.51 -2.23
C HIS A 34 -13.05 -3.98 -2.09
N CYS A 35 -12.21 -4.49 -2.97
CA CYS A 35 -11.97 -5.92 -2.99
C CYS A 35 -10.49 -6.20 -2.97
N LEU A 36 -9.91 -6.22 -1.78
CA LEU A 36 -8.48 -6.42 -1.63
C LEU A 36 -8.06 -7.87 -1.83
N GLY A 37 -9.01 -8.77 -1.88
CA GLY A 37 -8.72 -10.17 -2.13
C GLY A 37 -8.73 -10.57 -3.59
N CYS A 38 -9.14 -9.68 -4.48
CA CYS A 38 -9.22 -9.99 -5.90
C CYS A 38 -7.84 -10.04 -6.51
N PRO A 39 -7.56 -11.02 -7.37
CA PRO A 39 -6.28 -11.07 -8.03
C PRO A 39 -5.93 -9.82 -8.81
N SER A 40 -6.89 -9.17 -9.44
CA SER A 40 -6.61 -7.95 -10.19
C SER A 40 -6.15 -6.84 -9.27
N ALA A 41 -6.79 -6.67 -8.12
CA ALA A 41 -6.38 -5.64 -7.18
C ALA A 41 -5.01 -5.96 -6.59
N ARG A 42 -4.79 -7.21 -6.27
CA ARG A 42 -3.54 -7.62 -5.63
C ARG A 42 -2.34 -7.48 -6.56
N ASN A 43 -2.58 -7.56 -7.86
CA ASN A 43 -1.50 -7.46 -8.85
C ASN A 43 -1.20 -6.04 -9.30
N GLU A 44 -2.01 -5.08 -8.87
CA GLU A 44 -1.74 -3.68 -9.17
C GLU A 44 -0.65 -3.15 -8.26
N SER A 45 0.20 -2.26 -8.80
CA SER A 45 1.13 -1.55 -7.95
C SER A 45 0.39 -0.44 -7.22
N VAL A 46 0.99 0.06 -6.17
CA VAL A 46 0.41 1.18 -5.43
C VAL A 46 0.21 2.38 -6.36
N ALA A 47 1.19 2.65 -7.22
CA ALA A 47 1.10 3.78 -8.13
C ALA A 47 -0.07 3.63 -9.09
N GLN A 48 -0.27 2.43 -9.62
CA GLN A 48 -1.38 2.18 -10.54
C GLN A 48 -2.72 2.36 -9.86
N ALA A 49 -2.87 1.82 -8.66
CA ALA A 49 -4.11 1.92 -7.93
C ALA A 49 -4.40 3.37 -7.57
N CYS A 50 -3.39 4.11 -7.16
CA CYS A 50 -3.57 5.52 -6.81
C CYS A 50 -3.99 6.33 -8.03
N MET A 51 -3.44 6.03 -9.18
CA MET A 51 -3.80 6.73 -10.40
C MET A 51 -5.26 6.50 -10.74
N VAL A 52 -5.72 5.27 -10.63
CA VAL A 52 -7.10 4.92 -10.95
C VAL A 52 -8.08 5.60 -9.99
N HIS A 53 -7.72 5.69 -8.72
CA HIS A 53 -8.61 6.23 -7.71
C HIS A 53 -8.41 7.72 -7.43
N GLY A 54 -7.50 8.35 -8.15
CA GLY A 54 -7.27 9.79 -7.98
C GLY A 54 -6.60 10.15 -6.67
N VAL A 55 -5.76 9.28 -6.16
CA VAL A 55 -5.08 9.47 -4.88
C VAL A 55 -3.61 9.78 -5.14
N ASN A 56 -3.04 10.65 -4.34
CA ASN A 56 -1.62 10.95 -4.45
C ASN A 56 -0.80 9.79 -3.87
N ALA A 57 -0.05 9.12 -4.75
CA ALA A 57 0.70 7.94 -4.32
C ALA A 57 1.78 8.27 -3.30
N ASP A 58 2.46 9.39 -3.48
CA ASP A 58 3.53 9.77 -2.55
C ASP A 58 2.98 10.01 -1.16
N GLU A 59 1.82 10.62 -1.05
CA GLU A 59 1.20 10.84 0.25
C GLU A 59 0.79 9.52 0.89
N LEU A 60 0.22 8.64 0.11
CA LEU A 60 -0.21 7.35 0.65
C LEU A 60 0.99 6.55 1.13
N ILE A 61 2.05 6.53 0.35
CA ILE A 61 3.27 5.84 0.72
C ILE A 61 3.85 6.41 2.02
N ALA A 62 3.86 7.72 2.16
CA ALA A 62 4.36 8.34 3.37
C ALA A 62 3.53 7.95 4.59
N LYS A 63 2.22 7.90 4.43
CA LYS A 63 1.34 7.49 5.53
C LYS A 63 1.59 6.05 5.94
N MET A 64 1.72 5.18 4.97
CA MET A 64 1.95 3.77 5.27
C MET A 64 3.30 3.54 5.94
N ASN A 65 4.33 4.22 5.45
CA ASN A 65 5.64 4.07 6.05
C ASN A 65 5.69 4.65 7.46
N ALA A 66 4.97 5.74 7.69
CA ALA A 66 4.88 6.30 9.04
C ALA A 66 4.17 5.32 9.99
N ALA A 67 3.14 4.66 9.50
CA ALA A 67 2.42 3.69 10.31
C ALA A 67 3.32 2.52 10.67
N LEU A 68 4.13 2.05 9.74
CA LEU A 68 5.04 0.95 10.01
C LEU A 68 6.16 1.37 10.98
N ALA A 69 6.61 2.59 10.87
CA ALA A 69 7.68 3.07 11.75
C ALA A 69 7.20 3.21 13.18
N ASN A 70 5.90 3.43 13.36
CA ASN A 70 5.33 3.59 14.70
C ASN A 70 4.73 2.32 15.28
N ALA A 71 4.81 1.25 14.55
CA ALA A 71 4.19 -0.01 14.99
C ALA A 71 5.02 -0.70 16.08
#